data_4270e618cddcdfe617a3b6d4a53cc09d
#
_entry.id   4270e618cddcdfe617a3b6d4a53cc09d
#
_cell.length_a   1.000
_cell.length_b   1.000
_cell.length_c   1.000
_cell.angle_alpha   90.00
_cell.angle_beta   90.00
_cell.angle_gamma   90.00
#
_symmetry.space_group_name_H-M   'P 1'
#
loop_
_entity.id
_entity.type
_entity.pdbx_description
1 polymer ?
#
loop_
_entity_poly.entity_id
_entity_poly.type
_entity_poly.pdbx_seq_one_letter_code
_entity_poly.pdbx_strand_id
1 'polypeptide(L)'
;MSAFIRLARAPSRLVACGALAVAMLAGFGVVGAAAEPFINVSIDQAKIAKVPEGTKTLVIGSPIVADVTLLRGSSTMVVTGKGYGETNLIALDGSGNVLQERMIRVEPTGSVLVVQRGMERESYSCTPKCMPVVELGDGSSFSQTSGQITSRNALAAPQQSAK
;
A
#
# COMPACT_ATOMS: atom_id res chain seq x y z
N MET A 1 -1.87 -37.79 -84.01
CA MET A 1 -2.98 -38.01 -83.09
C MET A 1 -2.50 -37.55 -81.73
N SER A 2 -2.76 -36.28 -81.37
CA SER A 2 -2.22 -35.62 -80.16
C SER A 2 -3.33 -35.47 -79.14
N ALA A 3 -3.19 -36.10 -77.99
CA ALA A 3 -4.09 -36.00 -76.88
C ALA A 3 -3.60 -34.92 -75.94
N PHE A 4 -4.33 -33.78 -75.84
CA PHE A 4 -4.10 -32.73 -74.89
C PHE A 4 -4.82 -33.09 -73.56
N ILE A 5 -4.06 -33.33 -72.50
CA ILE A 5 -4.57 -33.44 -71.14
C ILE A 5 -4.67 -32.03 -70.58
N ARG A 6 -5.91 -31.57 -70.31
CA ARG A 6 -6.16 -30.35 -69.58
C ARG A 6 -6.08 -30.64 -68.08
N LEU A 7 -5.09 -30.04 -67.44
CA LEU A 7 -4.96 -30.04 -65.99
C LEU A 7 -5.97 -29.01 -65.39
N ALA A 8 -6.94 -29.53 -64.66
CA ALA A 8 -7.92 -28.72 -63.94
C ALA A 8 -7.25 -28.05 -62.72
N ARG A 9 -7.33 -26.74 -62.67
CA ARG A 9 -6.83 -25.87 -61.60
C ARG A 9 -7.85 -25.90 -60.47
N ALA A 10 -7.56 -26.54 -59.38
CA ALA A 10 -8.37 -26.52 -58.17
C ALA A 10 -8.27 -25.12 -57.46
N PRO A 11 -9.36 -24.54 -57.00
CA PRO A 11 -9.31 -23.26 -56.27
C PRO A 11 -8.78 -23.45 -54.89
N SER A 12 -7.73 -22.69 -54.54
CA SER A 12 -7.10 -22.60 -53.21
C SER A 12 -8.00 -21.92 -52.19
N ARG A 13 -8.96 -22.67 -51.66
CA ARG A 13 -9.83 -22.17 -50.53
C ARG A 13 -9.24 -22.42 -49.13
N LEU A 14 -8.03 -23.01 -49.05
CA LEU A 14 -7.39 -23.37 -47.75
C LEU A 14 -6.46 -22.27 -47.20
N VAL A 15 -6.18 -21.18 -47.92
CA VAL A 15 -5.28 -20.11 -47.42
C VAL A 15 -6.01 -19.04 -46.65
N ALA A 16 -7.34 -18.93 -46.78
CA ALA A 16 -8.13 -17.90 -46.09
C ALA A 16 -8.41 -18.13 -44.61
N CYS A 17 -8.36 -19.40 -44.14
CA CYS A 17 -8.59 -19.71 -42.71
C CYS A 17 -7.37 -19.48 -41.80
N GLY A 18 -6.15 -19.49 -42.33
CA GLY A 18 -4.93 -19.27 -41.54
C GLY A 18 -4.71 -17.81 -41.13
N ALA A 19 -5.18 -16.86 -41.93
CA ALA A 19 -4.97 -15.43 -41.66
C ALA A 19 -5.91 -14.87 -40.58
N LEU A 20 -7.09 -15.47 -40.36
CA LEU A 20 -8.06 -15.08 -39.33
C LEU A 20 -7.67 -15.58 -37.93
N ALA A 21 -6.96 -16.69 -37.81
CA ALA A 21 -6.51 -17.24 -36.54
C ALA A 21 -5.35 -16.46 -35.89
N VAL A 22 -4.49 -15.82 -36.69
CA VAL A 22 -3.35 -15.00 -36.19
C VAL A 22 -3.80 -13.64 -35.72
N ALA A 23 -4.90 -13.09 -36.25
CA ALA A 23 -5.44 -11.79 -35.81
C ALA A 23 -6.11 -11.82 -34.42
N MET A 24 -6.53 -12.99 -33.92
CA MET A 24 -7.14 -13.12 -32.60
C MET A 24 -6.13 -13.21 -31.43
N LEU A 25 -4.85 -13.48 -31.69
CA LEU A 25 -3.80 -13.56 -30.66
C LEU A 25 -3.16 -12.22 -30.29
N ALA A 26 -3.43 -11.14 -31.06
CA ALA A 26 -2.87 -9.81 -30.81
C ALA A 26 -3.70 -8.95 -29.84
N GLY A 27 -4.82 -9.46 -29.31
CA GLY A 27 -5.76 -8.71 -28.48
C GLY A 27 -5.62 -8.89 -26.96
N PHE A 28 -4.61 -9.64 -26.45
CA PHE A 28 -4.31 -9.64 -25.01
C PHE A 28 -3.54 -8.37 -24.68
N GLY A 29 -4.31 -7.28 -24.50
CA GLY A 29 -3.81 -6.06 -23.89
C GLY A 29 -3.20 -6.42 -22.52
N VAL A 30 -1.95 -6.04 -22.30
CA VAL A 30 -1.31 -6.06 -21.00
C VAL A 30 -2.19 -5.24 -20.08
N VAL A 31 -2.94 -5.89 -19.20
CA VAL A 31 -3.63 -5.22 -18.09
C VAL A 31 -2.51 -4.66 -17.24
N GLY A 32 -2.22 -3.36 -17.42
CA GLY A 32 -1.28 -2.64 -16.57
C GLY A 32 -1.73 -2.85 -15.12
N ALA A 33 -0.84 -3.36 -14.27
CA ALA A 33 -1.08 -3.45 -12.84
C ALA A 33 -1.50 -2.07 -12.36
N ALA A 34 -2.78 -1.90 -12.01
CA ALA A 34 -3.27 -0.70 -11.37
C ALA A 34 -2.42 -0.52 -10.11
N ALA A 35 -1.75 0.62 -9.98
CA ALA A 35 -0.98 0.95 -8.79
C ALA A 35 -1.93 0.79 -7.59
N GLU A 36 -1.52 0.01 -6.59
CA GLU A 36 -2.30 -0.21 -5.37
C GLU A 36 -2.70 1.15 -4.80
N PRO A 37 -3.99 1.42 -4.60
CA PRO A 37 -4.44 2.71 -4.10
C PRO A 37 -4.00 2.96 -2.66
N PHE A 38 -3.43 1.95 -1.99
CA PHE A 38 -3.03 1.98 -0.60
C PHE A 38 -1.55 2.32 -0.41
N ILE A 39 -1.28 3.14 0.61
CA ILE A 39 0.05 3.34 1.18
C ILE A 39 0.13 2.49 2.45
N ASN A 40 0.75 1.32 2.37
CA ASN A 40 0.95 0.47 3.54
C ASN A 40 2.15 0.98 4.33
N VAL A 41 1.95 1.24 5.62
CA VAL A 41 2.97 1.72 6.57
C VAL A 41 2.89 0.85 7.82
N SER A 42 4.03 0.48 8.38
CA SER A 42 4.03 -0.19 9.69
C SER A 42 3.87 0.83 10.81
N ILE A 43 3.28 0.39 11.93
CA ILE A 43 3.18 1.24 13.13
C ILE A 43 4.57 1.67 13.60
N ASP A 44 4.68 2.89 14.11
CA ASP A 44 5.91 3.52 14.57
C ASP A 44 7.02 3.64 13.50
N GLN A 45 6.67 3.46 12.23
CA GLN A 45 7.59 3.63 11.10
C GLN A 45 7.15 4.78 10.19
N ALA A 46 8.14 5.37 9.53
CA ALA A 46 7.94 6.37 8.51
C ALA A 46 8.25 5.81 7.12
N LYS A 47 7.40 6.11 6.15
CA LYS A 47 7.56 5.73 4.74
C LYS A 47 7.53 6.95 3.85
N ILE A 48 8.47 7.00 2.91
CA ILE A 48 8.49 8.05 1.89
C ILE A 48 7.55 7.65 0.76
N ALA A 49 6.68 8.57 0.36
CA ALA A 49 5.79 8.42 -0.78
C ALA A 49 5.79 9.66 -1.67
N LYS A 50 5.46 9.48 -2.93
CA LYS A 50 5.34 10.61 -3.88
C LYS A 50 3.92 11.17 -3.86
N VAL A 51 3.83 12.48 -4.06
CA VAL A 51 2.59 13.22 -4.29
C VAL A 51 2.61 13.84 -5.69
N PRO A 52 1.43 14.16 -6.26
CA PRO A 52 1.37 14.89 -7.53
C PRO A 52 2.11 16.21 -7.47
N GLU A 53 2.67 16.63 -8.60
CA GLU A 53 3.24 17.95 -8.73
C GLU A 53 2.18 19.03 -8.52
N GLY A 54 2.58 20.15 -7.92
CA GLY A 54 1.63 21.22 -7.59
C GLY A 54 0.91 21.05 -6.26
N THR A 55 1.10 19.93 -5.53
CA THR A 55 0.55 19.75 -4.19
C THR A 55 1.08 20.81 -3.24
N LYS A 56 0.18 21.51 -2.57
CA LYS A 56 0.49 22.54 -1.55
C LYS A 56 0.03 22.14 -0.16
N THR A 57 -1.04 21.37 -0.08
CA THR A 57 -1.65 20.96 1.17
C THR A 57 -1.95 19.47 1.17
N LEU A 58 -1.65 18.80 2.27
CA LEU A 58 -2.05 17.42 2.53
C LEU A 58 -3.06 17.41 3.68
N VAL A 59 -4.17 16.71 3.48
CA VAL A 59 -5.22 16.54 4.49
C VAL A 59 -5.33 15.06 4.81
N ILE A 60 -5.25 14.72 6.09
CA ILE A 60 -5.45 13.34 6.56
C ILE A 60 -6.77 13.23 7.31
N GLY A 61 -7.53 12.17 7.06
CA GLY A 61 -8.83 11.95 7.67
C GLY A 61 -8.76 11.64 9.16
N SER A 62 -7.79 10.81 9.57
CA SER A 62 -7.61 10.40 10.96
C SER A 62 -6.15 10.56 11.42
N PRO A 63 -5.83 11.66 12.16
CA PRO A 63 -4.47 11.89 12.66
C PRO A 63 -4.00 10.91 13.74
N ILE A 64 -4.92 10.14 14.32
CA ILE A 64 -4.56 9.07 15.28
C ILE A 64 -4.04 7.80 14.60
N VAL A 65 -4.43 7.56 13.34
CA VAL A 65 -3.97 6.41 12.54
C VAL A 65 -2.63 6.70 11.90
N ALA A 66 -2.50 7.82 11.21
CA ALA A 66 -1.25 8.20 10.55
C ALA A 66 -1.04 9.71 10.59
N ASP A 67 0.20 10.12 10.39
CA ASP A 67 0.58 11.51 10.18
C ASP A 67 1.31 11.67 8.86
N VAL A 68 1.16 12.83 8.21
CA VAL A 68 1.80 13.10 6.92
C VAL A 68 2.48 14.47 6.91
N THR A 69 3.68 14.50 6.39
CA THR A 69 4.46 15.73 6.25
C THR A 69 4.93 15.89 4.82
N LEU A 70 4.57 17.01 4.17
CA LEU A 70 5.06 17.36 2.84
C LEU A 70 6.48 17.91 2.94
N LEU A 71 7.41 17.36 2.18
CA LEU A 71 8.77 17.88 2.11
C LEU A 71 8.81 19.10 1.19
N ARG A 72 9.34 20.21 1.71
CA ARG A 72 9.42 21.47 0.98
C ARG A 72 10.28 21.33 -0.28
N GLY A 73 9.76 21.84 -1.40
CA GLY A 73 10.50 21.86 -2.67
C GLY A 73 10.58 20.53 -3.39
N SER A 74 9.83 19.52 -2.94
CA SER A 74 9.79 18.21 -3.60
C SER A 74 8.35 17.69 -3.72
N SER A 75 8.10 16.84 -4.72
CA SER A 75 6.85 16.08 -4.84
C SER A 75 6.90 14.81 -3.97
N THR A 76 7.31 15.00 -2.70
CA THR A 76 7.56 13.89 -1.77
C THR A 76 6.96 14.20 -0.42
N MET A 77 6.34 13.20 0.19
CA MET A 77 5.80 13.25 1.56
C MET A 77 6.40 12.14 2.41
N VAL A 78 6.40 12.35 3.72
CA VAL A 78 6.67 11.33 4.72
C VAL A 78 5.35 10.96 5.36
N VAL A 79 5.03 9.68 5.38
CA VAL A 79 3.86 9.10 6.04
C VAL A 79 4.35 8.33 7.26
N THR A 80 3.85 8.66 8.44
CA THR A 80 4.19 8.00 9.71
C THR A 80 2.99 7.26 10.25
N GLY A 81 3.11 5.96 10.48
CA GLY A 81 2.08 5.14 11.12
C GLY A 81 2.07 5.39 12.63
N LYS A 82 0.91 5.76 13.19
CA LYS A 82 0.74 6.07 14.63
C LYS A 82 -0.18 5.10 15.35
N GLY A 83 -1.19 4.61 14.66
CA GLY A 83 -2.16 3.66 15.20
C GLY A 83 -2.67 2.73 14.11
N TYR A 84 -3.11 1.53 14.48
CA TYR A 84 -3.65 0.57 13.51
C TYR A 84 -4.93 1.07 12.86
N GLY A 85 -5.12 0.70 11.61
CA GLY A 85 -6.34 0.99 10.88
C GLY A 85 -6.07 1.61 9.51
N GLU A 86 -7.13 2.17 8.95
CA GLU A 86 -7.13 2.80 7.64
C GLU A 86 -7.61 4.25 7.75
N THR A 87 -7.02 5.10 6.94
CA THR A 87 -7.43 6.49 6.79
C THR A 87 -7.21 6.95 5.36
N ASN A 88 -7.90 8.00 4.93
CA ASN A 88 -7.65 8.61 3.64
C ASN A 88 -6.68 9.79 3.75
N LEU A 89 -6.01 10.04 2.65
CA LEU A 89 -5.11 11.17 2.42
C LEU A 89 -5.55 11.89 1.16
N ILE A 90 -5.74 13.20 1.25
CA ILE A 90 -6.13 14.06 0.13
C ILE A 90 -5.01 15.06 -0.13
N ALA A 91 -4.53 15.11 -1.37
CA ALA A 91 -3.56 16.09 -1.84
C ALA A 91 -4.29 17.21 -2.58
N LEU A 92 -4.07 18.45 -2.15
CA LEU A 92 -4.69 19.65 -2.71
C LEU A 92 -3.65 20.57 -3.36
N ASP A 93 -4.06 21.27 -4.41
CA ASP A 93 -3.30 22.37 -4.99
C ASP A 93 -3.42 23.68 -4.17
N GLY A 94 -2.77 24.76 -4.68
CA GLY A 94 -2.86 26.07 -4.04
C GLY A 94 -4.23 26.75 -4.13
N SER A 95 -5.13 26.26 -4.96
CA SER A 95 -6.50 26.75 -5.15
C SER A 95 -7.54 25.91 -4.40
N GLY A 96 -7.10 24.83 -3.73
CA GLY A 96 -7.98 23.93 -2.99
C GLY A 96 -8.60 22.80 -3.83
N ASN A 97 -8.17 22.63 -5.10
CA ASN A 97 -8.65 21.50 -5.91
C ASN A 97 -7.96 20.21 -5.49
N VAL A 98 -8.71 19.10 -5.51
CA VAL A 98 -8.18 17.77 -5.22
C VAL A 98 -7.34 17.29 -6.41
N LEU A 99 -6.06 17.06 -6.17
CA LEU A 99 -5.14 16.48 -7.14
C LEU A 99 -5.11 14.95 -7.05
N GLN A 100 -5.19 14.41 -5.85
CA GLN A 100 -5.18 12.97 -5.61
C GLN A 100 -5.81 12.64 -4.26
N GLU A 101 -6.50 11.49 -4.20
CA GLU A 101 -6.92 10.86 -2.96
C GLU A 101 -6.34 9.44 -2.91
N ARG A 102 -5.80 9.04 -1.75
CA ARG A 102 -5.23 7.72 -1.51
C ARG A 102 -5.59 7.23 -0.12
N MET A 103 -5.68 5.90 0.00
CA MET A 103 -5.84 5.27 1.30
C MET A 103 -4.47 4.97 1.93
N ILE A 104 -4.36 5.20 3.23
CA ILE A 104 -3.23 4.78 4.06
C ILE A 104 -3.73 3.65 4.94
N ARG A 105 -2.98 2.56 4.97
CA ARG A 105 -3.21 1.43 5.89
C ARG A 105 -2.01 1.29 6.79
N VAL A 106 -2.26 1.30 8.11
CA VAL A 106 -1.23 1.08 9.13
C VAL A 106 -1.37 -0.33 9.69
N GLU A 107 -0.31 -1.10 9.54
CA GLU A 107 -0.25 -2.52 9.89
C GLU A 107 0.77 -2.76 11.01
N PRO A 108 0.68 -3.89 11.74
CA PRO A 108 1.70 -4.28 12.72
C PRO A 108 3.10 -4.40 12.12
N THR A 109 4.13 -4.11 12.90
CA THR A 109 5.52 -4.28 12.49
C THR A 109 5.96 -5.72 12.70
N GLY A 110 6.18 -6.44 11.59
CA GLY A 110 6.80 -7.78 11.63
C GLY A 110 5.90 -8.90 12.12
N SER A 111 6.51 -10.02 12.52
CA SER A 111 5.81 -11.20 13.03
C SER A 111 5.42 -10.99 14.48
N VAL A 112 4.17 -10.67 14.72
CA VAL A 112 3.59 -10.63 16.07
C VAL A 112 3.05 -12.02 16.40
N LEU A 113 3.58 -12.64 17.45
CA LEU A 113 3.03 -13.85 18.03
C LEU A 113 1.91 -13.47 19.00
N VAL A 114 0.71 -13.90 18.70
CA VAL A 114 -0.45 -13.70 19.59
C VAL A 114 -0.70 -14.96 20.37
N VAL A 115 -0.68 -14.85 21.69
CA VAL A 115 -1.03 -15.93 22.63
C VAL A 115 -2.38 -15.62 23.24
N GLN A 116 -3.35 -16.49 23.02
CA GLN A 116 -4.68 -16.34 23.60
C GLN A 116 -4.91 -17.40 24.68
N ARG A 117 -5.30 -16.95 25.87
CA ARG A 117 -5.63 -17.80 27.01
C ARG A 117 -7.04 -17.45 27.51
N GLY A 118 -8.03 -18.20 27.04
CA GLY A 118 -9.43 -17.87 27.32
C GLY A 118 -9.81 -16.53 26.68
N MET A 119 -10.20 -15.56 27.51
CA MET A 119 -10.56 -14.20 27.08
C MET A 119 -9.35 -13.24 27.02
N GLU A 120 -8.21 -13.65 27.55
CA GLU A 120 -7.01 -12.82 27.57
C GLU A 120 -6.15 -13.07 26.33
N ARG A 121 -5.70 -11.98 25.72
CA ARG A 121 -4.80 -11.96 24.56
C ARG A 121 -3.51 -11.25 24.96
N GLU A 122 -2.39 -11.83 24.57
CA GLU A 122 -1.05 -11.28 24.77
C GLU A 122 -0.30 -11.27 23.44
N SER A 123 0.35 -10.17 23.11
CA SER A 123 1.11 -10.02 21.88
C SER A 123 2.60 -9.92 22.13
N TYR A 124 3.39 -10.60 21.31
CA TYR A 124 4.86 -10.65 21.42
C TYR A 124 5.50 -10.38 20.06
N SER A 125 6.52 -9.53 20.02
CA SER A 125 7.42 -9.38 18.88
C SER A 125 8.65 -10.25 19.08
N CYS A 126 8.96 -11.11 18.09
CA CYS A 126 10.04 -12.10 18.18
C CYS A 126 11.13 -11.83 17.13
N THR A 127 12.25 -11.14 17.52
CA THR A 127 13.39 -10.90 16.64
C THR A 127 14.66 -10.60 17.44
N PRO A 128 15.55 -11.51 17.71
CA PRO A 128 15.46 -12.98 17.76
C PRO A 128 14.79 -13.51 19.03
N LYS A 129 14.59 -12.67 20.05
CA LYS A 129 13.92 -13.00 21.30
C LYS A 129 12.53 -12.41 21.31
N CYS A 130 11.57 -13.19 21.81
CA CYS A 130 10.21 -12.70 21.99
C CYS A 130 10.13 -11.71 23.15
N MET A 131 9.69 -10.50 22.85
CA MET A 131 9.44 -9.43 23.82
C MET A 131 7.97 -9.06 23.79
N PRO A 132 7.33 -8.81 24.94
CA PRO A 132 5.95 -8.36 24.96
C PRO A 132 5.82 -7.01 24.24
N VAL A 133 4.82 -6.92 23.37
CA VAL A 133 4.41 -5.68 22.69
C VAL A 133 2.94 -5.43 22.98
N VAL A 134 2.56 -4.14 23.03
CA VAL A 134 1.17 -3.77 23.31
C VAL A 134 0.42 -3.60 22.02
N GLU A 135 -0.59 -4.46 21.85
CA GLU A 135 -1.50 -4.42 20.69
C GLU A 135 -2.92 -4.10 21.17
N LEU A 136 -3.71 -3.46 20.30
CA LEU A 136 -5.12 -3.22 20.59
C LEU A 136 -5.86 -4.56 20.74
N GLY A 137 -6.54 -4.71 21.88
CA GLY A 137 -7.27 -5.93 22.23
C GLY A 137 -6.49 -6.90 23.10
N ASP A 138 -5.27 -6.57 23.51
CA ASP A 138 -4.54 -7.31 24.54
C ASP A 138 -5.20 -7.17 25.91
N GLY A 139 -5.02 -8.21 26.75
CA GLY A 139 -5.62 -8.27 28.07
C GLY A 139 -5.12 -7.19 29.04
N SER A 140 -5.81 -7.05 30.16
CA SER A 140 -5.56 -6.00 31.16
C SER A 140 -4.16 -6.08 31.81
N SER A 141 -3.52 -7.25 31.79
CA SER A 141 -2.13 -7.44 32.22
C SER A 141 -1.13 -6.60 31.43
N PHE A 142 -1.44 -6.27 30.17
CA PHE A 142 -0.65 -5.40 29.31
C PHE A 142 -0.87 -3.90 29.56
N SER A 143 -1.90 -3.51 30.29
CA SER A 143 -2.17 -2.10 30.61
C SER A 143 -1.03 -1.43 31.38
N GLN A 144 -0.34 -2.19 32.25
CA GLN A 144 0.83 -1.70 32.97
C GLN A 144 2.02 -1.45 32.03
N THR A 145 2.26 -2.34 31.08
CA THR A 145 3.29 -2.18 30.04
C THR A 145 3.01 -0.98 29.13
N SER A 146 1.74 -0.78 28.77
CA SER A 146 1.28 0.40 28.04
C SER A 146 1.56 1.70 28.81
N GLY A 147 1.31 1.72 30.12
CA GLY A 147 1.62 2.86 30.99
C GLY A 147 3.12 3.19 31.03
N GLN A 148 3.98 2.17 31.07
CA GLN A 148 5.43 2.37 31.02
C GLN A 148 5.92 2.91 29.67
N ILE A 149 5.37 2.42 28.56
CA ILE A 149 5.69 2.93 27.23
C ILE A 149 5.25 4.40 27.07
N THR A 150 4.05 4.73 27.53
CA THR A 150 3.53 6.10 27.50
C THR A 150 4.39 7.03 28.34
N SER A 151 4.82 6.60 29.54
CA SER A 151 5.70 7.39 30.41
C SER A 151 7.06 7.64 29.76
N ARG A 152 7.66 6.63 29.13
CA ARG A 152 8.92 6.74 28.40
C ARG A 152 8.80 7.72 27.22
N ASN A 153 7.73 7.63 26.45
CA ASN A 153 7.49 8.51 25.32
C ASN A 153 7.26 9.95 25.75
N ALA A 154 6.57 10.18 26.87
CA ALA A 154 6.38 11.51 27.45
C ALA A 154 7.72 12.13 27.89
N LEU A 155 8.65 11.34 28.42
CA LEU A 155 10.01 11.82 28.76
C LEU A 155 10.86 12.14 27.53
N ALA A 156 10.66 11.44 26.42
CA ALA A 156 11.39 11.67 25.17
C ALA A 156 10.85 12.88 24.36
N ALA A 157 9.57 13.23 24.50
CA ALA A 157 8.92 14.30 23.75
C ALA A 157 9.57 15.71 23.89
N PRO A 158 10.06 16.14 25.06
CA PRO A 158 10.69 17.47 25.20
C PRO A 158 12.02 17.60 24.46
N GLN A 159 12.69 16.51 24.17
CA GLN A 159 14.02 16.53 23.51
C GLN A 159 13.92 16.77 21.99
N GLN A 160 12.78 16.53 21.39
CA GLN A 160 12.56 16.75 19.95
C GLN A 160 12.18 18.19 19.61
N SER A 161 11.72 18.98 20.57
CA SER A 161 11.34 20.39 20.39
C SER A 161 12.50 21.38 20.58
N ALA A 162 13.69 20.91 20.94
CA ALA A 162 14.88 21.76 21.25
C ALA A 162 15.86 21.90 20.08
N LYS A 163 15.40 21.74 18.81
CA LYS A 163 16.29 21.91 17.63
C LYS A 163 15.68 22.83 16.58
#